data_96a934543f89ff8888f649eaf26cc859
#
_entry.id   96a934543f89ff8888f649eaf26cc859
#
_cell.length_a   1.000
_cell.length_b   1.000
_cell.length_c   1.000
_cell.angle_alpha   90.00
_cell.angle_beta   90.00
_cell.angle_gamma   90.00
#
_symmetry.space_group_name_H-M   'P 1'
#
loop_
_entity.id
_entity.type
_entity.pdbx_description
1 polymer ?
#
loop_
_entity_poly.entity_id
_entity_poly.type
_entity_poly.pdbx_seq_one_letter_code
_entity_poly.pdbx_strand_id
1 'polypeptide(L)'
;EVVTCDVNDLDFPSSEKFDRVVSVEMFEHMRNYQSLLARIASWMNPRATLFVHIFTHHRYTYTFEVRDESDWMARYFFTGGIMPSDDLLHYFQRDLCLVDHWHVDGRHYQLTSEAWLANMDAHRDSLMPVIAQAYGSEQAMRWWVYWRVFFMSCAELFGYRGGREWIVSHYLFEKP
;
A
#
# COMPACT_ATOMS: atom_id res chain seq x y z
N GLU A 1 6.90 -20.50 -3.64
CA GLU A 1 5.50 -20.75 -3.31
C GLU A 1 4.77 -19.42 -3.15
N VAL A 2 3.50 -19.33 -3.59
CA VAL A 2 2.62 -18.17 -3.37
C VAL A 2 1.49 -18.62 -2.46
N VAL A 3 1.31 -17.89 -1.34
CA VAL A 3 0.25 -18.17 -0.37
C VAL A 3 -0.67 -16.95 -0.31
N THR A 4 -1.97 -17.15 -0.54
CA THR A 4 -2.99 -16.12 -0.36
C THR A 4 -3.57 -16.28 1.06
N CYS A 5 -3.23 -15.34 1.94
CA CYS A 5 -3.60 -15.41 3.35
C CYS A 5 -3.68 -13.99 3.94
N ASP A 6 -4.59 -13.79 4.89
CA ASP A 6 -4.54 -12.59 5.74
C ASP A 6 -3.24 -12.62 6.57
N VAL A 7 -2.54 -11.50 6.64
CA VAL A 7 -1.30 -11.42 7.41
C VAL A 7 -1.51 -11.70 8.90
N ASN A 8 -2.71 -11.50 9.41
CA ASN A 8 -3.07 -11.84 10.78
C ASN A 8 -3.14 -13.37 11.02
N ASP A 9 -3.40 -14.14 9.98
CA ASP A 9 -3.50 -15.61 10.03
C ASP A 9 -2.23 -16.28 9.47
N LEU A 10 -1.37 -15.51 8.79
CA LEU A 10 -0.11 -16.02 8.25
C LEU A 10 0.83 -16.44 9.38
N ASP A 11 1.31 -17.65 9.33
CA ASP A 11 2.33 -18.17 10.25
C ASP A 11 3.27 -19.12 9.56
N PHE A 12 4.48 -19.29 10.12
CA PHE A 12 5.51 -20.18 9.62
C PHE A 12 5.99 -21.11 10.73
N PRO A 13 6.37 -22.37 10.40
CA PRO A 13 7.00 -23.26 11.37
C PRO A 13 8.17 -22.58 12.08
N SER A 14 8.36 -22.83 13.36
CA SER A 14 9.46 -22.22 14.15
C SER A 14 10.86 -22.49 13.61
N SER A 15 11.00 -23.57 12.82
CA SER A 15 12.23 -23.95 12.10
C SER A 15 12.44 -23.13 10.81
N GLU A 16 11.42 -22.46 10.31
CA GLU A 16 11.50 -21.66 9.08
C GLU A 16 11.66 -20.19 9.45
N LYS A 17 12.83 -19.63 9.12
CA LYS A 17 13.17 -18.23 9.37
C LYS A 17 13.74 -17.59 8.12
N PHE A 18 13.56 -16.29 8.00
CA PHE A 18 13.94 -15.52 6.83
C PHE A 18 15.05 -14.52 7.16
N ASP A 19 15.99 -14.37 6.24
CA ASP A 19 17.06 -13.37 6.32
C ASP A 19 16.64 -12.04 5.70
N ARG A 20 15.64 -12.08 4.83
CA ARG A 20 15.09 -10.90 4.15
C ARG A 20 13.58 -11.01 4.09
N VAL A 21 12.92 -9.96 4.55
CA VAL A 21 11.47 -9.77 4.41
C VAL A 21 11.23 -8.49 3.63
N VAL A 22 10.30 -8.53 2.69
CA VAL A 22 9.94 -7.38 1.85
C VAL A 22 8.43 -7.18 1.93
N SER A 23 8.01 -5.98 2.23
CA SER A 23 6.61 -5.56 2.19
C SER A 23 6.45 -4.41 1.22
N VAL A 24 5.50 -4.56 0.28
CA VAL A 24 5.19 -3.54 -0.73
C VAL A 24 3.69 -3.33 -0.75
N GLU A 25 3.24 -2.10 -0.53
CA GLU A 25 1.83 -1.69 -0.58
C GLU A 25 0.91 -2.60 0.27
N MET A 26 1.31 -2.84 1.54
CA MET A 26 0.53 -3.67 2.47
C MET A 26 0.31 -2.99 3.83
N PHE A 27 1.32 -2.28 4.34
CA PHE A 27 1.25 -1.67 5.67
C PHE A 27 0.14 -0.62 5.80
N GLU A 28 -0.24 0.06 4.72
CA GLU A 28 -1.36 1.01 4.66
C GLU A 28 -2.72 0.39 4.97
N HIS A 29 -2.84 -0.93 4.84
CA HIS A 29 -4.05 -1.68 5.19
C HIS A 29 -4.07 -2.12 6.65
N MET A 30 -2.97 -1.89 7.38
CA MET A 30 -2.81 -2.28 8.78
C MET A 30 -2.86 -1.03 9.68
N ARG A 31 -3.25 -1.22 10.95
CA ARG A 31 -3.29 -0.12 11.93
C ARG A 31 -2.45 -0.41 13.18
N ASN A 32 -2.31 -1.68 13.55
CA ASN A 32 -1.51 -2.08 14.71
C ASN A 32 -0.09 -2.46 14.29
N TYR A 33 0.72 -1.47 14.00
CA TYR A 33 2.11 -1.68 13.57
C TYR A 33 2.97 -2.35 14.62
N GLN A 34 2.72 -2.12 15.92
CA GLN A 34 3.48 -2.80 16.97
C GLN A 34 3.30 -4.31 16.92
N SER A 35 2.07 -4.79 16.73
CA SER A 35 1.77 -6.22 16.61
C SER A 35 2.27 -6.79 15.29
N LEU A 36 2.12 -6.05 14.20
CA LEU A 36 2.59 -6.47 12.88
C LEU A 36 4.12 -6.64 12.85
N LEU A 37 4.87 -5.66 13.35
CA LEU A 37 6.33 -5.71 13.39
C LEU A 37 6.84 -6.79 14.34
N ALA A 38 6.18 -7.02 15.49
CA ALA A 38 6.49 -8.12 16.40
C ALA A 38 6.30 -9.49 15.70
N ARG A 39 5.21 -9.64 14.96
CA ARG A 39 4.92 -10.85 14.19
C ARG A 39 5.95 -11.09 13.10
N ILE A 40 6.27 -10.09 12.30
CA ILE A 40 7.31 -10.17 11.27
C ILE A 40 8.66 -10.51 11.91
N ALA A 41 9.03 -9.85 13.00
CA ALA A 41 10.26 -10.16 13.73
C ALA A 41 10.32 -11.61 14.19
N SER A 42 9.16 -12.22 14.55
CA SER A 42 9.13 -13.64 14.94
C SER A 42 9.50 -14.58 13.80
N TRP A 43 9.34 -14.19 12.54
CA TRP A 43 9.70 -14.97 11.35
C TRP A 43 11.13 -14.74 10.88
N MET A 44 11.84 -13.76 11.44
CA MET A 44 13.17 -13.36 10.99
C MET A 44 14.28 -14.01 11.80
N ASN A 45 15.43 -14.28 11.16
CA ASN A 45 16.69 -14.61 11.83
C ASN A 45 17.26 -13.38 12.56
N PRO A 46 18.13 -13.54 13.56
CA PRO A 46 18.92 -12.42 14.09
C PRO A 46 19.70 -11.74 12.95
N ARG A 47 19.75 -10.42 12.96
CA ARG A 47 20.37 -9.56 11.93
C ARG A 47 19.73 -9.64 10.54
N ALA A 48 18.57 -10.27 10.40
CA ALA A 48 17.77 -10.22 9.20
C ALA A 48 17.17 -8.82 8.99
N THR A 49 16.84 -8.47 7.76
CA THR A 49 16.27 -7.16 7.44
C THR A 49 14.85 -7.24 6.91
N LEU A 50 14.03 -6.25 7.28
CA LEU A 50 12.72 -5.98 6.72
C LEU A 50 12.80 -4.70 5.90
N PHE A 51 12.46 -4.79 4.61
CA PHE A 51 12.23 -3.63 3.77
C PHE A 51 10.72 -3.37 3.65
N VAL A 52 10.32 -2.11 3.87
CA VAL A 52 8.93 -1.66 3.71
C VAL A 52 8.87 -0.55 2.66
N HIS A 53 8.06 -0.78 1.63
CA HIS A 53 7.64 0.22 0.65
C HIS A 53 6.17 0.55 0.90
N ILE A 54 5.86 1.81 1.13
CA ILE A 54 4.52 2.29 1.44
C ILE A 54 4.34 3.75 0.99
N PHE A 55 3.16 4.09 0.50
CA PHE A 55 2.85 5.50 0.30
C PHE A 55 2.63 6.21 1.64
N THR A 56 2.98 7.48 1.72
CA THR A 56 2.86 8.30 2.92
C THR A 56 2.48 9.74 2.58
N HIS A 57 1.89 10.43 3.55
CA HIS A 57 1.84 11.88 3.56
C HIS A 57 3.07 12.41 4.32
N HIS A 58 3.71 13.45 3.82
CA HIS A 58 4.96 13.96 4.40
C HIS A 58 4.83 14.37 5.88
N ARG A 59 3.61 14.59 6.39
CA ARG A 59 3.39 15.11 7.76
C ARG A 59 2.24 14.47 8.54
N TYR A 60 1.14 14.10 7.89
CA TYR A 60 -0.09 13.73 8.59
C TYR A 60 -0.47 12.27 8.40
N THR A 61 -0.90 11.63 9.50
CA THR A 61 -1.60 10.36 9.47
C THR A 61 -3.10 10.60 9.53
N TYR A 62 -3.86 9.93 8.66
CA TYR A 62 -5.33 9.94 8.70
C TYR A 62 -5.92 8.61 8.22
N THR A 63 -7.10 8.27 8.73
CA THR A 63 -7.81 7.04 8.37
C THR A 63 -8.66 7.24 7.13
N PHE A 64 -8.79 6.19 6.31
CA PHE A 64 -9.74 6.14 5.22
C PHE A 64 -11.11 5.71 5.79
N GLU A 65 -11.95 6.68 6.15
CA GLU A 65 -13.27 6.46 6.73
C GLU A 65 -14.35 6.96 5.78
N VAL A 66 -15.43 6.20 5.68
CA VAL A 66 -16.62 6.60 4.91
C VAL A 66 -17.55 7.37 5.85
N ARG A 67 -17.54 8.70 5.77
CA ARG A 67 -18.39 9.60 6.54
C ARG A 67 -19.57 10.10 5.73
N ASP A 68 -19.35 10.37 4.46
CA ASP A 68 -20.36 10.85 3.52
C ASP A 68 -20.11 10.38 2.07
N GLU A 69 -20.85 10.91 1.11
CA GLU A 69 -20.75 10.50 -0.30
C GLU A 69 -19.44 10.96 -0.98
N SER A 70 -18.78 11.97 -0.44
CA SER A 70 -17.51 12.47 -0.99
C SER A 70 -16.33 11.54 -0.69
N ASP A 71 -16.44 10.66 0.32
CA ASP A 71 -15.41 9.68 0.69
C ASP A 71 -15.35 8.49 -0.27
N TRP A 72 -15.41 8.78 -1.56
CA TRP A 72 -15.51 7.78 -2.62
C TRP A 72 -14.32 6.82 -2.64
N MET A 73 -13.08 7.32 -2.46
CA MET A 73 -11.86 6.49 -2.39
C MET A 73 -11.91 5.49 -1.23
N ALA A 74 -12.27 5.95 -0.04
CA ALA A 74 -12.40 5.10 1.15
C ALA A 74 -13.46 4.02 0.94
N ARG A 75 -14.57 4.37 0.30
CA ARG A 75 -15.71 3.46 0.08
C ARG A 75 -15.40 2.32 -0.88
N TYR A 76 -14.67 2.59 -1.97
CA TYR A 76 -14.54 1.64 -3.08
C TYR A 76 -13.15 1.01 -3.20
N PHE A 77 -12.09 1.63 -2.64
CA PHE A 77 -10.72 1.21 -2.85
C PHE A 77 -9.90 1.02 -1.57
N PHE A 78 -10.07 1.88 -0.55
CA PHE A 78 -9.21 1.88 0.64
C PHE A 78 -9.98 1.65 1.95
N THR A 79 -11.02 0.82 1.93
CA THR A 79 -11.86 0.55 3.11
C THR A 79 -11.00 0.07 4.29
N GLY A 80 -11.02 0.84 5.37
CA GLY A 80 -10.36 0.48 6.63
C GLY A 80 -8.85 0.72 6.69
N GLY A 81 -8.23 1.18 5.59
CA GLY A 81 -6.82 1.56 5.56
C GLY A 81 -6.52 2.92 6.19
N ILE A 82 -5.26 3.32 6.10
CA ILE A 82 -4.79 4.63 6.54
C ILE A 82 -3.84 5.24 5.50
N MET A 83 -3.75 6.57 5.49
CA MET A 83 -2.62 7.29 4.96
C MET A 83 -1.66 7.52 6.12
N PRO A 84 -0.50 6.84 6.19
CA PRO A 84 0.46 7.07 7.25
C PRO A 84 1.23 8.37 7.01
N SER A 85 1.69 9.01 8.08
CA SER A 85 2.73 10.02 7.97
C SER A 85 4.09 9.37 7.73
N ASP A 86 4.98 10.09 7.10
CA ASP A 86 6.33 9.65 6.79
C ASP A 86 7.14 9.21 8.04
N ASP A 87 6.88 9.79 9.19
CA ASP A 87 7.55 9.46 10.45
C ASP A 87 6.83 8.36 11.27
N LEU A 88 5.67 7.88 10.83
CA LEU A 88 4.84 7.01 11.67
C LEU A 88 5.56 5.72 12.10
N LEU A 89 6.29 5.07 11.20
CA LEU A 89 6.97 3.81 11.53
C LEU A 89 8.18 3.99 12.47
N HIS A 90 8.70 5.21 12.64
CA HIS A 90 9.77 5.50 13.60
C HIS A 90 9.36 5.25 15.08
N TYR A 91 8.07 5.26 15.35
CA TYR A 91 7.55 5.05 16.71
C TYR A 91 7.42 3.56 17.11
N PHE A 92 7.68 2.63 16.18
CA PHE A 92 7.46 1.19 16.40
C PHE A 92 8.75 0.38 16.27
N GLN A 93 9.72 0.63 17.17
CA GLN A 93 11.04 0.02 17.13
C GLN A 93 11.32 -0.93 18.32
N ARG A 94 10.30 -1.53 18.91
CA ARG A 94 10.48 -2.47 20.03
C ARG A 94 11.11 -3.80 19.62
N ASP A 95 10.71 -4.34 18.47
CA ASP A 95 11.09 -5.67 18.03
C ASP A 95 12.04 -5.65 16.81
N LEU A 96 12.08 -4.55 16.11
CA LEU A 96 12.96 -4.26 14.97
C LEU A 96 13.52 -2.85 15.11
N CYS A 97 14.78 -2.63 14.73
CA CYS A 97 15.43 -1.31 14.73
C CYS A 97 15.42 -0.73 13.32
N LEU A 98 14.97 0.51 13.16
CA LEU A 98 15.08 1.23 11.89
C LEU A 98 16.55 1.60 11.66
N VAL A 99 17.12 1.12 10.54
CA VAL A 99 18.51 1.36 10.16
C VAL A 99 18.67 2.33 9.01
N ASP A 100 17.63 2.47 8.17
CA ASP A 100 17.62 3.45 7.09
C ASP A 100 16.19 3.85 6.70
N HIS A 101 16.03 5.08 6.19
CA HIS A 101 14.76 5.62 5.74
C HIS A 101 15.00 6.63 4.62
N TRP A 102 14.33 6.46 3.48
CA TRP A 102 14.44 7.37 2.34
C TRP A 102 13.12 7.54 1.59
N HIS A 103 13.04 8.63 0.83
CA HIS A 103 11.84 9.02 0.10
C HIS A 103 12.00 8.80 -1.40
N VAL A 104 10.89 8.44 -2.03
CA VAL A 104 10.71 8.50 -3.47
C VAL A 104 9.67 9.57 -3.76
N ASP A 105 10.03 10.50 -4.63
CA ASP A 105 9.19 11.63 -5.03
C ASP A 105 7.83 11.14 -5.59
N GLY A 106 6.75 11.73 -5.14
CA GLY A 106 5.39 11.35 -5.55
C GLY A 106 5.15 11.42 -7.06
N ARG A 107 5.91 12.23 -7.80
CA ARG A 107 5.84 12.27 -9.27
C ARG A 107 6.12 10.92 -9.92
N HIS A 108 6.89 10.04 -9.30
CA HIS A 108 7.07 8.68 -9.82
C HIS A 108 5.74 7.91 -9.78
N TYR A 109 4.98 8.08 -8.71
CA TYR A 109 3.68 7.43 -8.59
C TYR A 109 2.60 8.11 -9.46
N GLN A 110 2.67 9.44 -9.62
CA GLN A 110 1.87 10.16 -10.61
C GLN A 110 2.06 9.56 -11.99
N LEU A 111 3.31 9.52 -12.50
CA LEU A 111 3.64 8.99 -13.83
C LEU A 111 3.23 7.52 -13.98
N THR A 112 3.38 6.72 -12.93
CA THR A 112 2.94 5.32 -12.91
C THR A 112 1.43 5.22 -13.04
N SER A 113 0.67 6.02 -12.30
CA SER A 113 -0.80 6.04 -12.36
C SER A 113 -1.31 6.50 -13.73
N GLU A 114 -0.67 7.50 -14.32
CA GLU A 114 -0.95 7.96 -15.69
C GLU A 114 -0.67 6.86 -16.73
N ALA A 115 0.44 6.13 -16.57
CA ALA A 115 0.79 5.02 -17.45
C ALA A 115 -0.20 3.84 -17.30
N TRP A 116 -0.64 3.53 -16.10
CA TRP A 116 -1.67 2.51 -15.86
C TRP A 116 -3.01 2.92 -16.49
N LEU A 117 -3.42 4.18 -16.37
CA LEU A 117 -4.62 4.70 -17.00
C LEU A 117 -4.55 4.59 -18.53
N ALA A 118 -3.44 5.03 -19.11
CA ALA A 118 -3.22 4.94 -20.55
C ALA A 118 -3.23 3.48 -21.05
N ASN A 119 -2.59 2.57 -20.32
CA ASN A 119 -2.60 1.14 -20.62
C ASN A 119 -4.00 0.53 -20.49
N MET A 120 -4.75 0.89 -19.45
CA MET A 120 -6.14 0.48 -19.27
C MET A 120 -7.01 0.93 -20.45
N ASP A 121 -6.91 2.20 -20.86
CA ASP A 121 -7.68 2.75 -21.96
C ASP A 121 -7.33 2.08 -23.30
N ALA A 122 -6.06 1.79 -23.55
CA ALA A 122 -5.61 1.10 -24.75
C ALA A 122 -6.11 -0.36 -24.84
N HIS A 123 -6.37 -0.99 -23.71
CA HIS A 123 -6.78 -2.40 -23.64
C HIS A 123 -8.24 -2.60 -23.22
N ARG A 124 -9.08 -1.60 -23.44
CA ARG A 124 -10.48 -1.59 -23.00
C ARG A 124 -11.24 -2.86 -23.37
N ASP A 125 -11.15 -3.30 -24.63
CA ASP A 125 -11.93 -4.43 -25.14
C ASP A 125 -11.55 -5.76 -24.48
N SER A 126 -10.29 -5.94 -24.11
CA SER A 126 -9.82 -7.12 -23.38
C SER A 126 -10.08 -7.06 -21.87
N LEU A 127 -10.14 -5.86 -21.29
CA LEU A 127 -10.38 -5.67 -19.86
C LEU A 127 -11.86 -5.67 -19.48
N MET A 128 -12.75 -5.24 -20.36
CA MET A 128 -14.19 -5.19 -20.05
C MET A 128 -14.77 -6.56 -19.65
N PRO A 129 -14.43 -7.70 -20.31
CA PRO A 129 -14.85 -9.02 -19.85
C PRO A 129 -14.34 -9.36 -18.43
N VAL A 130 -13.09 -8.99 -18.10
CA VAL A 130 -12.50 -9.23 -16.78
C VAL A 130 -13.24 -8.42 -15.71
N ILE A 131 -13.54 -7.16 -15.97
CA ILE A 131 -14.32 -6.29 -15.09
C ILE A 131 -15.75 -6.85 -14.91
N ALA A 132 -16.38 -7.30 -16.00
CA ALA A 132 -17.71 -7.91 -15.93
C ALA A 132 -17.72 -9.21 -15.12
N GLN A 133 -16.67 -10.01 -15.19
CA GLN A 133 -16.50 -11.21 -14.35
C GLN A 133 -16.33 -10.86 -12.89
N ALA A 134 -15.56 -9.81 -12.56
CA ALA A 134 -15.27 -9.42 -11.18
C ALA A 134 -16.43 -8.71 -10.48
N TYR A 135 -17.17 -7.86 -11.20
CA TYR A 135 -18.18 -6.96 -10.62
C TYR A 135 -19.60 -7.17 -11.10
N GLY A 136 -19.81 -8.08 -12.05
CA GLY A 136 -21.08 -8.30 -12.73
C GLY A 136 -21.25 -7.47 -13.98
N SER A 137 -21.87 -8.05 -15.02
CA SER A 137 -22.02 -7.42 -16.34
C SER A 137 -22.77 -6.08 -16.30
N GLU A 138 -23.78 -5.97 -15.43
CA GLU A 138 -24.56 -4.73 -15.25
C GLU A 138 -23.75 -3.59 -14.66
N GLN A 139 -22.72 -3.91 -13.86
CA GLN A 139 -21.86 -2.93 -13.20
C GLN A 139 -20.56 -2.66 -13.95
N ALA A 140 -20.27 -3.42 -15.00
CA ALA A 140 -18.97 -3.39 -15.68
C ALA A 140 -18.58 -1.99 -16.16
N MET A 141 -19.51 -1.25 -16.78
CA MET A 141 -19.25 0.11 -17.24
C MET A 141 -18.99 1.08 -16.08
N ARG A 142 -19.72 0.95 -14.98
CA ARG A 142 -19.53 1.75 -13.78
C ARG A 142 -18.13 1.52 -13.18
N TRP A 143 -17.71 0.25 -13.05
CA TRP A 143 -16.39 -0.08 -12.52
C TRP A 143 -15.26 0.28 -13.49
N TRP A 144 -15.48 0.22 -14.79
CA TRP A 144 -14.56 0.81 -15.77
C TRP A 144 -14.29 2.28 -15.49
N VAL A 145 -15.35 3.07 -15.29
CA VAL A 145 -15.22 4.50 -14.97
C VAL A 145 -14.57 4.69 -13.59
N TYR A 146 -14.92 3.87 -12.60
CA TYR A 146 -14.34 3.95 -11.25
C TYR A 146 -12.84 3.71 -11.26
N TRP A 147 -12.35 2.71 -11.96
CA TRP A 147 -10.92 2.46 -12.09
C TRP A 147 -10.19 3.60 -12.79
N ARG A 148 -10.78 4.19 -13.82
CA ARG A 148 -10.21 5.37 -14.47
C ARG A 148 -10.12 6.57 -13.53
N VAL A 149 -11.20 6.86 -12.80
CA VAL A 149 -11.22 7.94 -11.79
C VAL A 149 -10.21 7.65 -10.69
N PHE A 150 -10.06 6.40 -10.28
CA PHE A 150 -9.05 6.00 -9.29
C PHE A 150 -7.63 6.37 -9.76
N PHE A 151 -7.23 5.96 -10.95
CA PHE A 151 -5.89 6.29 -11.46
C PHE A 151 -5.69 7.79 -11.65
N MET A 152 -6.69 8.52 -12.14
CA MET A 152 -6.64 9.99 -12.24
C MET A 152 -6.48 10.64 -10.87
N SER A 153 -7.22 10.18 -9.87
CA SER A 153 -7.15 10.71 -8.51
C SER A 153 -5.80 10.43 -7.86
N CYS A 154 -5.24 9.24 -8.07
CA CYS A 154 -3.89 8.92 -7.60
C CYS A 154 -2.84 9.79 -8.28
N ALA A 155 -2.94 9.99 -9.61
CA ALA A 155 -2.01 10.83 -10.35
C ALA A 155 -2.05 12.28 -9.84
N GLU A 156 -3.23 12.85 -9.65
CA GLU A 156 -3.42 14.21 -9.12
C GLU A 156 -2.88 14.34 -7.70
N LEU A 157 -3.20 13.36 -6.83
CA LEU A 157 -2.76 13.36 -5.44
C LEU A 157 -1.23 13.34 -5.35
N PHE A 158 -0.59 12.37 -5.98
CA PHE A 158 0.86 12.19 -5.91
C PHE A 158 1.62 13.25 -6.69
N GLY A 159 1.00 13.89 -7.71
CA GLY A 159 1.57 15.03 -8.42
C GLY A 159 1.47 16.36 -7.68
N TYR A 160 0.62 16.44 -6.67
CA TYR A 160 0.35 17.68 -5.94
C TYR A 160 1.63 18.27 -5.35
N ARG A 161 1.77 19.61 -5.45
CA ARG A 161 2.99 20.36 -5.05
C ARG A 161 4.28 19.79 -5.63
N GLY A 162 4.22 19.22 -6.83
CA GLY A 162 5.38 18.63 -7.49
C GLY A 162 5.89 17.37 -6.82
N GLY A 163 4.98 16.55 -6.25
CA GLY A 163 5.25 15.26 -5.64
C GLY A 163 5.85 15.31 -4.23
N ARG A 164 5.69 16.44 -3.51
CA ARG A 164 6.30 16.63 -2.19
C ARG A 164 5.31 16.54 -1.01
N GLU A 165 4.04 16.39 -1.29
CA GLU A 165 3.02 16.30 -0.24
C GLU A 165 2.67 14.84 0.08
N TRP A 166 2.35 14.07 -0.96
CA TRP A 166 2.18 12.61 -0.91
C TRP A 166 3.35 11.97 -1.65
N ILE A 167 4.05 11.11 -0.96
CA ILE A 167 5.32 10.51 -1.39
C ILE A 167 5.26 9.00 -1.20
N VAL A 168 6.30 8.31 -1.62
CA VAL A 168 6.53 6.92 -1.20
C VAL A 168 7.70 6.90 -0.25
N SER A 169 7.53 6.26 0.90
CA SER A 169 8.56 6.10 1.90
C SER A 169 9.08 4.67 1.91
N HIS A 170 10.38 4.54 1.98
CA HIS A 170 11.07 3.28 2.14
C HIS A 170 11.73 3.22 3.51
N TYR A 171 11.52 2.13 4.22
CA TYR A 171 12.13 1.88 5.51
C TYR A 171 12.88 0.57 5.47
N LEU A 172 14.08 0.56 6.03
CA LEU A 172 14.86 -0.64 6.25
C LEU A 172 15.00 -0.86 7.77
N PHE A 173 14.44 -1.95 8.24
CA PHE A 173 14.58 -2.39 9.63
C PHE A 173 15.53 -3.58 9.71
N GLU A 174 16.24 -3.70 10.83
CA GLU A 174 17.05 -4.87 11.17
C GLU A 174 16.52 -5.49 12.49
N LYS A 175 16.49 -6.80 12.54
CA LYS A 175 16.24 -7.52 13.78
C LYS A 175 17.52 -7.57 14.61
N PRO A 176 17.50 -7.14 15.88
CA PRO A 176 18.66 -7.24 16.79
C PRO A 176 19.20 -8.66 16.94
#